data_6e271f65d7f13ba3c506ac5cef776d64
#
_entry.id   6e271f65d7f13ba3c506ac5cef776d64
#
_cell.length_a   1.000
_cell.length_b   1.000
_cell.length_c   1.000
_cell.angle_alpha   90.00
_cell.angle_beta   90.00
_cell.angle_gamma   90.00
#
_symmetry.space_group_name_H-M   'P 1'
#
loop_
_entity.id
_entity.type
_entity.pdbx_description
1 polymer ?
#
loop_
_entity_poly.entity_id
_entity_poly.type
_entity_poly.pdbx_seq_one_letter_code
_entity_poly.pdbx_strand_id
1 'polypeptide(L)'
;SKSRALNLLAAGRMALFGARDVWFVVGVPVFLYAQGWTFTMVGGFMAAWTIGYGLVQAIAPSLVGRSTDGLSREVPAARLWAGLLTLVPLVLALVVWKAWAPVDIWLVLGLGLFGFLFAVNSSVHSYLVLAYAGSEKAAEDVGFYYAANAAGRFLGTLFSGLLYGWGGLEACLIGSAVMLFVCLLFTLAMPARATEELSSNRNLL
;
A
#
# COMPACT_ATOMS: atom_id res chain seq x y z
N SER A 1 -0.68 24.62 10.14
CA SER A 1 -0.99 23.78 8.96
C SER A 1 0.04 22.68 8.84
N LYS A 2 -0.37 21.49 8.41
CA LYS A 2 0.53 20.35 8.18
C LYS A 2 1.51 20.68 7.04
N SER A 3 2.72 20.15 7.10
CA SER A 3 3.69 20.32 6.01
C SER A 3 3.18 19.72 4.70
N ARG A 4 3.57 20.28 3.56
CA ARG A 4 3.22 19.74 2.24
C ARG A 4 3.69 18.29 2.09
N ALA A 5 4.87 17.97 2.59
CA ALA A 5 5.43 16.62 2.53
C ALA A 5 4.58 15.61 3.31
N LEU A 6 4.14 15.97 4.52
CA LEU A 6 3.27 15.14 5.35
C LEU A 6 1.90 14.92 4.70
N ASN A 7 1.31 15.95 4.09
CA ASN A 7 0.04 15.84 3.36
C ASN A 7 0.16 14.89 2.16
N LEU A 8 1.25 14.98 1.39
CA LEU A 8 1.52 14.07 0.26
C LEU A 8 1.71 12.63 0.75
N LEU A 9 2.45 12.43 1.85
CA LEU A 9 2.64 11.11 2.44
C LEU A 9 1.32 10.52 2.95
N ALA A 10 0.49 11.30 3.64
CA ALA A 10 -0.81 10.87 4.14
C ALA A 10 -1.77 10.50 3.00
N ALA A 11 -1.81 11.31 1.92
CA ALA A 11 -2.60 11.01 0.72
C ALA A 11 -2.10 9.74 0.02
N GLY A 12 -0.78 9.58 -0.12
CA GLY A 12 -0.16 8.35 -0.64
C GLY A 12 -0.52 7.13 0.22
N ARG A 13 -0.50 7.26 1.55
CA ARG A 13 -0.90 6.20 2.48
C ARG A 13 -2.37 5.81 2.33
N MET A 14 -3.25 6.80 2.21
CA MET A 14 -4.67 6.56 1.98
C MET A 14 -4.90 5.74 0.70
N ALA A 15 -4.26 6.13 -0.39
CA ALA A 15 -4.35 5.42 -1.67
C ALA A 15 -3.73 4.00 -1.58
N LEU A 16 -2.58 3.84 -0.92
CA LEU A 16 -1.89 2.56 -0.74
C LEU A 16 -2.76 1.53 -0.02
N PHE A 17 -3.37 1.92 1.10
CA PHE A 17 -4.19 0.99 1.89
C PHE A 17 -5.57 0.76 1.25
N GLY A 18 -6.14 1.75 0.60
CA GLY A 18 -7.34 1.57 -0.23
C GLY A 18 -7.12 0.57 -1.34
N ALA A 19 -5.98 0.63 -2.01
CA ALA A 19 -5.60 -0.29 -3.08
C ALA A 19 -5.54 -1.76 -2.64
N ARG A 20 -5.14 -2.05 -1.40
CA ARG A 20 -5.19 -3.40 -0.86
C ARG A 20 -6.63 -3.82 -0.57
N ASP A 21 -7.36 -2.99 0.16
CA ASP A 21 -8.68 -3.36 0.67
C ASP A 21 -9.73 -3.48 -0.46
N VAL A 22 -9.51 -2.82 -1.60
CA VAL A 22 -10.42 -2.87 -2.75
C VAL A 22 -10.57 -4.27 -3.38
N TRP A 23 -9.56 -5.13 -3.29
CA TRP A 23 -9.68 -6.52 -3.73
C TRP A 23 -9.77 -7.50 -2.57
N PHE A 24 -9.23 -7.13 -1.38
CA PHE A 24 -9.06 -8.04 -0.25
C PHE A 24 -10.38 -8.37 0.44
N VAL A 25 -11.27 -7.40 0.64
CA VAL A 25 -12.43 -7.55 1.54
C VAL A 25 -13.57 -8.35 0.90
N VAL A 26 -13.94 -8.05 -0.35
CA VAL A 26 -15.03 -8.70 -1.08
C VAL A 26 -14.51 -9.43 -2.31
N GLY A 27 -13.67 -8.78 -3.11
CA GLY A 27 -13.27 -9.25 -4.43
C GLY A 27 -12.71 -10.66 -4.43
N VAL A 28 -11.61 -10.87 -3.72
CA VAL A 28 -10.91 -12.17 -3.69
C VAL A 28 -11.73 -13.25 -3.00
N PRO A 29 -12.32 -13.06 -1.80
CA PRO A 29 -13.15 -14.07 -1.19
C PRO A 29 -14.28 -14.56 -2.09
N VAL A 30 -15.06 -13.65 -2.68
CA VAL A 30 -16.20 -14.02 -3.52
C VAL A 30 -15.74 -14.72 -4.80
N PHE A 31 -14.65 -14.25 -5.42
CA PHE A 31 -14.07 -14.88 -6.59
C PHE A 31 -13.60 -16.32 -6.31
N LEU A 32 -12.88 -16.55 -5.22
CA LEU A 32 -12.39 -17.90 -4.85
C LEU A 32 -13.54 -18.86 -4.54
N TYR A 33 -14.62 -18.38 -3.91
CA TYR A 33 -15.85 -19.17 -3.75
C TYR A 33 -16.43 -19.58 -5.11
N ALA A 34 -16.45 -18.66 -6.08
CA ALA A 34 -16.94 -18.94 -7.42
C ALA A 34 -16.04 -19.95 -8.17
N GLN A 35 -14.75 -20.05 -7.79
CA GLN A 35 -13.82 -21.08 -8.29
C GLN A 35 -13.95 -22.43 -7.54
N GLY A 36 -14.93 -22.58 -6.65
CA GLY A 36 -15.18 -23.83 -5.92
C GLY A 36 -14.38 -23.99 -4.61
N TRP A 37 -13.69 -22.95 -4.15
CA TRP A 37 -13.02 -22.99 -2.85
C TRP A 37 -14.02 -23.06 -1.71
N THR A 38 -13.73 -23.89 -0.69
CA THR A 38 -14.55 -23.96 0.52
C THR A 38 -14.33 -22.75 1.42
N PHE A 39 -15.26 -22.52 2.36
CA PHE A 39 -15.11 -21.48 3.39
C PHE A 39 -13.76 -21.57 4.12
N THR A 40 -13.36 -22.79 4.52
CA THR A 40 -12.10 -23.02 5.23
C THR A 40 -10.89 -22.71 4.36
N MET A 41 -10.91 -23.03 3.06
CA MET A 41 -9.82 -22.72 2.14
C MET A 41 -9.66 -21.21 1.96
N VAL A 42 -10.76 -20.50 1.73
CA VAL A 42 -10.74 -19.03 1.58
C VAL A 42 -10.27 -18.37 2.88
N GLY A 43 -10.85 -18.73 4.01
CA GLY A 43 -10.47 -18.18 5.32
C GLY A 43 -9.01 -18.50 5.66
N GLY A 44 -8.55 -19.72 5.38
CA GLY A 44 -7.15 -20.13 5.56
C GLY A 44 -6.17 -19.32 4.71
N PHE A 45 -6.51 -19.09 3.44
CA PHE A 45 -5.72 -18.24 2.55
C PHE A 45 -5.64 -16.80 3.06
N MET A 46 -6.77 -16.19 3.41
CA MET A 46 -6.83 -14.81 3.91
C MET A 46 -6.04 -14.64 5.21
N ALA A 47 -6.13 -15.62 6.12
CA ALA A 47 -5.36 -15.64 7.36
C ALA A 47 -3.86 -15.80 7.09
N ALA A 48 -3.46 -16.76 6.27
CA ALA A 48 -2.06 -16.99 5.90
C ALA A 48 -1.46 -15.77 5.20
N TRP A 49 -2.21 -15.13 4.29
CA TRP A 49 -1.79 -13.91 3.62
C TRP A 49 -1.55 -12.77 4.61
N THR A 50 -2.47 -12.56 5.58
CA THR A 50 -2.35 -11.52 6.60
C THR A 50 -1.15 -11.75 7.52
N ILE A 51 -0.93 -13.00 7.95
CA ILE A 51 0.22 -13.38 8.77
C ILE A 51 1.52 -13.19 7.98
N GLY A 52 1.58 -13.69 6.74
CA GLY A 52 2.74 -13.54 5.87
C GLY A 52 3.10 -12.07 5.61
N TYR A 53 2.10 -11.26 5.32
CA TYR A 53 2.27 -9.80 5.21
C TYR A 53 2.87 -9.20 6.50
N GLY A 54 2.34 -9.57 7.67
CA GLY A 54 2.85 -9.09 8.96
C GLY A 54 4.31 -9.50 9.22
N LEU A 55 4.68 -10.73 8.89
CA LEU A 55 6.06 -11.22 9.00
C LEU A 55 7.01 -10.45 8.08
N VAL A 56 6.62 -10.25 6.80
CA VAL A 56 7.42 -9.45 5.86
C VAL A 56 7.56 -8.02 6.35
N GLN A 57 6.48 -7.43 6.89
CA GLN A 57 6.53 -6.06 7.42
C GLN A 57 7.49 -5.92 8.60
N ALA A 58 7.61 -6.95 9.45
CA ALA A 58 8.55 -6.95 10.56
C ALA A 58 10.02 -6.94 10.11
N ILE A 59 10.34 -7.62 8.99
CA ILE A 59 11.71 -7.69 8.45
C ILE A 59 11.99 -6.63 7.37
N ALA A 60 10.97 -5.97 6.85
CA ALA A 60 11.10 -4.97 5.77
C ALA A 60 12.13 -3.85 6.07
N PRO A 61 12.30 -3.38 7.34
CA PRO A 61 13.34 -2.41 7.66
C PRO A 61 14.76 -2.85 7.32
N SER A 62 15.05 -4.15 7.31
CA SER A 62 16.35 -4.69 6.92
C SER A 62 16.56 -4.77 5.40
N LEU A 63 15.47 -4.73 4.64
CA LEU A 63 15.48 -4.79 3.16
C LEU A 63 15.67 -3.41 2.52
N VAL A 64 15.44 -2.35 3.27
CA VAL A 64 15.56 -0.96 2.80
C VAL A 64 16.71 -0.29 3.54
N GLY A 65 17.73 0.15 2.78
CA GLY A 65 18.84 0.89 3.36
C GLY A 65 18.35 2.18 4.00
N ARG A 66 18.79 2.44 5.25
CA ARG A 66 18.48 3.68 5.96
C ARG A 66 19.50 4.75 5.65
N SER A 67 19.03 5.99 5.50
CA SER A 67 19.88 7.17 5.41
C SER A 67 19.91 7.92 6.74
N THR A 68 20.94 8.74 6.95
CA THR A 68 21.08 9.55 8.16
C THR A 68 20.03 10.65 8.26
N ASP A 69 19.52 11.13 7.11
CA ASP A 69 18.47 12.15 7.03
C ASP A 69 17.05 11.55 6.99
N GLY A 70 16.92 10.21 6.87
CA GLY A 70 15.64 9.50 6.77
C GLY A 70 14.89 9.75 5.47
N LEU A 71 15.48 10.39 4.46
CA LEU A 71 14.81 10.82 3.23
C LEU A 71 15.53 10.40 1.95
N SER A 72 16.86 10.52 1.93
CA SER A 72 17.66 10.40 0.68
C SER A 72 17.64 9.00 0.06
N ARG A 73 17.42 7.96 0.85
CA ARG A 73 17.25 6.57 0.39
C ARG A 73 15.80 6.10 0.47
N GLU A 74 15.07 6.55 1.47
CA GLU A 74 13.71 6.13 1.77
C GLU A 74 12.72 6.62 0.71
N VAL A 75 12.81 7.89 0.25
CA VAL A 75 11.92 8.42 -0.78
C VAL A 75 12.12 7.74 -2.14
N PRO A 76 13.35 7.56 -2.67
CA PRO A 76 13.56 6.73 -3.86
C PRO A 76 13.09 5.28 -3.70
N ALA A 77 13.29 4.67 -2.53
CA ALA A 77 12.77 3.32 -2.25
C ALA A 77 11.23 3.29 -2.31
N ALA A 78 10.55 4.25 -1.68
CA ALA A 78 9.08 4.34 -1.74
C ALA A 78 8.58 4.45 -3.20
N ARG A 79 9.27 5.23 -4.04
CA ARG A 79 8.96 5.38 -5.48
C ARG A 79 9.10 4.07 -6.23
N LEU A 80 10.22 3.37 -6.02
CA LEU A 80 10.48 2.08 -6.66
C LEU A 80 9.44 1.03 -6.25
N TRP A 81 9.21 0.86 -4.95
CA TRP A 81 8.29 -0.13 -4.43
C TRP A 81 6.84 0.17 -4.81
N ALA A 82 6.41 1.44 -4.84
CA ALA A 82 5.09 1.82 -5.33
C ALA A 82 4.92 1.54 -6.83
N GLY A 83 5.95 1.80 -7.64
CA GLY A 83 5.94 1.49 -9.07
C GLY A 83 5.82 -0.01 -9.34
N LEU A 84 6.65 -0.82 -8.69
CA LEU A 84 6.59 -2.29 -8.83
C LEU A 84 5.24 -2.83 -8.35
N LEU A 85 4.74 -2.33 -7.24
CA LEU A 85 3.46 -2.76 -6.67
C LEU A 85 2.29 -2.46 -7.62
N THR A 86 2.33 -1.36 -8.35
CA THR A 86 1.28 -0.98 -9.31
C THR A 86 1.13 -1.99 -10.45
N LEU A 87 2.21 -2.65 -10.85
CA LEU A 87 2.19 -3.62 -11.95
C LEU A 87 1.47 -4.92 -11.58
N VAL A 88 1.51 -5.32 -10.30
CA VAL A 88 0.97 -6.61 -9.86
C VAL A 88 -0.53 -6.74 -10.12
N PRO A 89 -1.39 -5.82 -9.66
CA PRO A 89 -2.83 -5.96 -9.91
C PRO A 89 -3.20 -5.80 -11.39
N LEU A 90 -2.40 -5.09 -12.20
CA LEU A 90 -2.60 -5.02 -13.66
C LEU A 90 -2.37 -6.38 -14.31
N VAL A 91 -1.28 -7.06 -13.94
CA VAL A 91 -0.99 -8.41 -14.44
C VAL A 91 -2.06 -9.40 -13.98
N LEU A 92 -2.48 -9.33 -12.72
CA LEU A 92 -3.55 -10.19 -12.19
C LEU A 92 -4.91 -9.92 -12.86
N ALA A 93 -5.24 -8.66 -13.15
CA ALA A 93 -6.44 -8.33 -13.90
C ALA A 93 -6.42 -8.97 -15.30
N LEU A 94 -5.27 -8.95 -15.97
CA LEU A 94 -5.08 -9.62 -17.26
C LEU A 94 -5.24 -11.15 -17.15
N VAL A 95 -4.69 -11.77 -16.11
CA VAL A 95 -4.81 -13.22 -15.85
C VAL A 95 -6.28 -13.62 -15.67
N VAL A 96 -7.02 -12.84 -14.86
CA VAL A 96 -8.45 -13.09 -14.61
C VAL A 96 -9.27 -12.87 -15.88
N TRP A 97 -9.04 -11.75 -16.60
CA TRP A 97 -9.74 -11.44 -17.84
C TRP A 97 -9.54 -12.50 -18.93
N LYS A 98 -8.32 -13.01 -19.07
CA LYS A 98 -7.99 -14.08 -20.05
C LYS A 98 -8.36 -15.46 -19.56
N ALA A 99 -8.82 -15.60 -18.31
CA ALA A 99 -9.12 -16.89 -17.67
C ALA A 99 -7.99 -17.92 -17.82
N TRP A 100 -6.73 -17.48 -17.64
CA TRP A 100 -5.57 -18.37 -17.74
C TRP A 100 -5.62 -19.42 -16.63
N ALA A 101 -5.84 -20.67 -17.05
CA ALA A 101 -5.94 -21.79 -16.13
C ALA A 101 -4.57 -22.28 -15.63
N PRO A 102 -4.42 -22.62 -14.34
CA PRO A 102 -5.39 -22.46 -13.25
C PRO A 102 -5.36 -21.02 -12.65
N VAL A 103 -6.44 -20.27 -12.84
CA VAL A 103 -6.52 -18.85 -12.50
C VAL A 103 -6.37 -18.58 -11.00
N ASP A 104 -6.87 -19.47 -10.15
CA ASP A 104 -6.78 -19.37 -8.69
C ASP A 104 -5.33 -19.49 -8.20
N ILE A 105 -4.51 -20.35 -8.81
CA ILE A 105 -3.09 -20.49 -8.48
C ILE A 105 -2.34 -19.20 -8.85
N TRP A 106 -2.55 -18.68 -10.05
CA TRP A 106 -1.93 -17.42 -10.47
C TRP A 106 -2.33 -16.27 -9.57
N LEU A 107 -3.60 -16.23 -9.15
CA LEU A 107 -4.11 -15.22 -8.22
C LEU A 107 -3.41 -15.34 -6.86
N VAL A 108 -3.34 -16.53 -6.27
CA VAL A 108 -2.67 -16.75 -4.97
C VAL A 108 -1.20 -16.33 -5.01
N LEU A 109 -0.46 -16.75 -6.04
CA LEU A 109 0.95 -16.40 -6.20
C LEU A 109 1.14 -14.88 -6.40
N GLY A 110 0.33 -14.27 -7.25
CA GLY A 110 0.40 -12.83 -7.51
C GLY A 110 -0.01 -11.99 -6.30
N LEU A 111 -1.01 -12.42 -5.53
CA LEU A 111 -1.38 -11.76 -4.27
C LEU A 111 -0.32 -11.96 -3.18
N GLY A 112 0.40 -13.09 -3.18
CA GLY A 112 1.59 -13.27 -2.35
C GLY A 112 2.68 -12.24 -2.66
N LEU A 113 3.00 -12.07 -3.95
CA LEU A 113 3.93 -11.03 -4.42
C LEU A 113 3.42 -9.62 -4.07
N PHE A 114 2.13 -9.35 -4.26
CA PHE A 114 1.51 -8.09 -3.82
C PHE A 114 1.75 -7.85 -2.33
N GLY A 115 1.49 -8.86 -1.49
CA GLY A 115 1.67 -8.77 -0.04
C GLY A 115 3.11 -8.42 0.35
N PHE A 116 4.09 -9.03 -0.31
CA PHE A 116 5.51 -8.75 -0.09
C PHE A 116 5.85 -7.28 -0.45
N LEU A 117 5.55 -6.86 -1.68
CA LEU A 117 5.84 -5.50 -2.15
C LEU A 117 5.08 -4.45 -1.32
N PHE A 118 3.84 -4.74 -0.97
CA PHE A 118 3.01 -3.87 -0.14
C PHE A 118 3.58 -3.72 1.28
N ALA A 119 4.03 -4.81 1.91
CA ALA A 119 4.62 -4.79 3.24
C ALA A 119 5.87 -3.92 3.28
N VAL A 120 6.76 -4.06 2.30
CA VAL A 120 7.98 -3.25 2.19
C VAL A 120 7.64 -1.78 1.99
N ASN A 121 6.76 -1.45 1.03
CA ASN A 121 6.37 -0.07 0.76
C ASN A 121 5.66 0.57 1.96
N SER A 122 4.77 -0.18 2.63
CA SER A 122 4.10 0.26 3.86
C SER A 122 5.09 0.58 4.99
N SER A 123 6.13 -0.23 5.14
CA SER A 123 7.19 0.00 6.11
C SER A 123 7.97 1.28 5.81
N VAL A 124 8.34 1.50 4.54
CA VAL A 124 9.02 2.73 4.11
C VAL A 124 8.17 3.97 4.40
N HIS A 125 6.86 3.93 4.09
CA HIS A 125 5.94 5.03 4.42
C HIS A 125 5.87 5.30 5.93
N SER A 126 5.93 4.27 6.76
CA SER A 126 5.93 4.43 8.23
C SER A 126 7.22 5.07 8.76
N TYR A 127 8.35 4.90 8.07
CA TYR A 127 9.57 5.64 8.37
C TYR A 127 9.47 7.11 7.96
N LEU A 128 8.95 7.37 6.77
CA LEU A 128 8.86 8.72 6.21
C LEU A 128 7.99 9.64 7.08
N VAL A 129 6.95 9.11 7.75
CA VAL A 129 6.13 9.94 8.65
C VAL A 129 6.96 10.52 9.79
N LEU A 130 7.90 9.74 10.35
CA LEU A 130 8.79 10.22 11.41
C LEU A 130 9.81 11.23 10.90
N ALA A 131 10.28 11.06 9.66
CA ALA A 131 11.23 11.98 9.03
C ALA A 131 10.59 13.34 8.67
N TYR A 132 9.29 13.36 8.31
CA TYR A 132 8.55 14.57 7.96
C TYR A 132 7.81 15.20 9.14
N ALA A 133 7.62 14.47 10.25
CA ALA A 133 6.99 15.01 11.46
C ALA A 133 7.91 16.01 12.15
N GLY A 134 7.37 17.14 12.58
CA GLY A 134 8.09 18.10 13.42
C GLY A 134 8.22 17.59 14.87
N SER A 135 9.32 17.93 15.54
CA SER A 135 9.58 17.49 16.91
C SER A 135 8.49 17.94 17.91
N GLU A 136 7.91 19.12 17.74
CA GLU A 136 6.89 19.68 18.63
C GLU A 136 5.49 19.06 18.46
N LYS A 137 5.18 18.49 17.27
CA LYS A 137 3.85 17.98 16.91
C LYS A 137 3.87 16.54 16.40
N ALA A 138 4.91 15.79 16.70
CA ALA A 138 5.10 14.43 16.20
C ALA A 138 3.88 13.53 16.44
N ALA A 139 3.28 13.56 17.63
CA ALA A 139 2.09 12.76 17.95
C ALA A 139 0.88 13.14 17.08
N GLU A 140 0.66 14.44 16.85
CA GLU A 140 -0.43 14.95 16.01
C GLU A 140 -0.22 14.57 14.53
N ASP A 141 1.01 14.65 14.06
CA ASP A 141 1.37 14.32 12.67
C ASP A 141 1.25 12.81 12.40
N VAL A 142 1.67 11.98 13.34
CA VAL A 142 1.48 10.53 13.29
C VAL A 142 -0.01 10.18 13.37
N GLY A 143 -0.79 10.84 14.24
CA GLY A 143 -2.23 10.66 14.32
C GLY A 143 -2.95 11.00 13.01
N PHE A 144 -2.59 12.11 12.37
CA PHE A 144 -3.11 12.49 11.05
C PHE A 144 -2.79 11.45 9.97
N TYR A 145 -1.56 10.94 9.95
CA TYR A 145 -1.14 9.89 9.03
C TYR A 145 -1.94 8.58 9.22
N TYR A 146 -2.20 8.17 10.47
CA TYR A 146 -3.03 7.00 10.75
C TYR A 146 -4.51 7.22 10.44
N ALA A 147 -5.04 8.42 10.62
CA ALA A 147 -6.39 8.77 10.19
C ALA A 147 -6.55 8.65 8.66
N ALA A 148 -5.56 9.12 7.89
CA ALA A 148 -5.53 8.93 6.44
C ALA A 148 -5.48 7.44 6.05
N ASN A 149 -4.72 6.61 6.79
CA ASN A 149 -4.71 5.17 6.62
C ASN A 149 -6.09 4.55 6.83
N ALA A 150 -6.79 4.92 7.90
CA ALA A 150 -8.13 4.42 8.19
C ALA A 150 -9.15 4.85 7.12
N ALA A 151 -9.08 6.11 6.66
CA ALA A 151 -9.91 6.61 5.56
C ALA A 151 -9.66 5.82 4.25
N GLY A 152 -8.41 5.52 3.94
CA GLY A 152 -8.06 4.70 2.78
C GLY A 152 -8.64 3.30 2.85
N ARG A 153 -8.57 2.65 4.02
CA ARG A 153 -9.16 1.34 4.25
C ARG A 153 -10.67 1.35 4.12
N PHE A 154 -11.33 2.38 4.65
CA PHE A 154 -12.77 2.57 4.50
C PHE A 154 -13.16 2.68 3.02
N LEU A 155 -12.50 3.56 2.26
CA LEU A 155 -12.75 3.73 0.83
C LEU A 155 -12.47 2.45 0.04
N GLY A 156 -11.36 1.75 0.34
CA GLY A 156 -11.03 0.48 -0.29
C GLY A 156 -12.11 -0.58 -0.05
N THR A 157 -12.58 -0.71 1.18
CA THR A 157 -13.67 -1.64 1.54
C THR A 157 -14.97 -1.30 0.81
N LEU A 158 -15.34 -0.02 0.76
CA LEU A 158 -16.53 0.46 0.04
C LEU A 158 -16.42 0.13 -1.45
N PHE A 159 -15.28 0.48 -2.07
CA PHE A 159 -15.05 0.20 -3.49
C PHE A 159 -14.89 -1.29 -3.79
N SER A 160 -14.48 -2.12 -2.83
CA SER A 160 -14.43 -3.57 -3.01
C SER A 160 -15.80 -4.14 -3.38
N GLY A 161 -16.85 -3.76 -2.64
CA GLY A 161 -18.20 -4.18 -2.95
C GLY A 161 -18.75 -3.56 -4.24
N LEU A 162 -18.56 -2.26 -4.42
CA LEU A 162 -19.09 -1.55 -5.60
C LEU A 162 -18.45 -2.03 -6.91
N LEU A 163 -17.13 -2.13 -6.97
CA LEU A 163 -16.41 -2.56 -8.16
C LEU A 163 -16.64 -4.04 -8.45
N TYR A 164 -16.69 -4.88 -7.41
CA TYR A 164 -17.02 -6.29 -7.62
C TYR A 164 -18.44 -6.47 -8.20
N GLY A 165 -19.42 -5.74 -7.69
CA GLY A 165 -20.79 -5.76 -8.23
C GLY A 165 -20.90 -5.24 -9.68
N TRP A 166 -19.97 -4.37 -10.09
CA TRP A 166 -19.96 -3.77 -11.43
C TRP A 166 -19.20 -4.59 -12.46
N GLY A 167 -18.04 -5.14 -12.11
CA GLY A 167 -17.16 -5.83 -13.05
C GLY A 167 -16.32 -6.94 -12.43
N GLY A 168 -16.79 -7.54 -11.32
CA GLY A 168 -16.11 -8.66 -10.68
C GLY A 168 -14.72 -8.34 -10.12
N LEU A 169 -13.90 -9.38 -9.98
CA LEU A 169 -12.54 -9.23 -9.46
C LEU A 169 -11.65 -8.39 -10.37
N GLU A 170 -11.86 -8.42 -11.69
CA GLU A 170 -11.11 -7.60 -12.64
C GLU A 170 -11.24 -6.11 -12.33
N ALA A 171 -12.47 -5.63 -12.09
CA ALA A 171 -12.72 -4.24 -11.73
C ALA A 171 -12.06 -3.87 -10.40
N CYS A 172 -12.05 -4.78 -9.40
CA CYS A 172 -11.35 -4.57 -8.14
C CYS A 172 -9.83 -4.44 -8.35
N LEU A 173 -9.23 -5.31 -9.18
CA LEU A 173 -7.79 -5.28 -9.48
C LEU A 173 -7.40 -4.02 -10.28
N ILE A 174 -8.20 -3.60 -11.24
CA ILE A 174 -8.01 -2.34 -11.96
C ILE A 174 -8.14 -1.16 -11.00
N GLY A 175 -9.15 -1.14 -10.12
CA GLY A 175 -9.31 -0.13 -9.09
C GLY A 175 -8.10 -0.06 -8.15
N SER A 176 -7.54 -1.22 -7.76
CA SER A 176 -6.29 -1.32 -7.00
C SER A 176 -5.13 -0.66 -7.75
N ALA A 177 -4.95 -0.99 -9.03
CA ALA A 177 -3.89 -0.41 -9.86
C ALA A 177 -4.02 1.11 -9.99
N VAL A 178 -5.24 1.64 -10.17
CA VAL A 178 -5.49 3.08 -10.21
C VAL A 178 -5.11 3.75 -8.89
N MET A 179 -5.53 3.17 -7.76
CA MET A 179 -5.17 3.72 -6.43
C MET A 179 -3.66 3.67 -6.19
N LEU A 180 -2.97 2.60 -6.61
CA LEU A 180 -1.51 2.50 -6.50
C LEU A 180 -0.79 3.50 -7.40
N PHE A 181 -1.31 3.73 -8.59
CA PHE A 181 -0.79 4.77 -9.48
C PHE A 181 -0.94 6.17 -8.85
N VAL A 182 -2.07 6.45 -8.22
CA VAL A 182 -2.28 7.69 -7.45
C VAL A 182 -1.29 7.77 -6.28
N CYS A 183 -1.08 6.67 -5.55
CA CYS A 183 -0.04 6.58 -4.50
C CYS A 183 1.35 6.91 -5.07
N LEU A 184 1.70 6.34 -6.22
CA LEU A 184 2.98 6.60 -6.91
C LEU A 184 3.12 8.10 -7.26
N LEU A 185 2.08 8.73 -7.80
CA LEU A 185 2.11 10.16 -8.12
C LEU A 185 2.37 11.02 -6.88
N PHE A 186 1.69 10.75 -5.76
CA PHE A 186 1.98 11.45 -4.50
C PHE A 186 3.41 11.19 -4.03
N THR A 187 3.90 9.95 -4.15
CA THR A 187 5.26 9.59 -3.74
C THR A 187 6.32 10.26 -4.62
N LEU A 188 6.07 10.41 -5.92
CA LEU A 188 6.94 11.15 -6.83
C LEU A 188 7.03 12.64 -6.48
N ALA A 189 5.94 13.23 -5.97
CA ALA A 189 5.88 14.62 -5.56
C ALA A 189 6.53 14.90 -4.19
N MET A 190 6.91 13.85 -3.41
CA MET A 190 7.56 14.03 -2.12
C MET A 190 9.00 14.54 -2.29
N PRO A 191 9.47 15.48 -1.44
CA PRO A 191 10.86 15.93 -1.44
C PRO A 191 11.78 14.80 -0.95
N ALA A 192 12.87 14.54 -1.71
CA ALA A 192 13.84 13.49 -1.41
C ALA A 192 15.04 13.97 -0.56
N ARG A 193 15.08 15.27 -0.24
CA ARG A 193 16.11 15.87 0.62
C ARG A 193 15.44 16.80 1.62
N ALA A 194 16.04 16.92 2.80
CA ALA A 194 15.61 17.95 3.76
C ALA A 194 15.76 19.31 3.08
N THR A 195 14.67 20.07 2.99
CA THR A 195 14.72 21.47 2.58
C THR A 195 15.51 22.24 3.65
N GLU A 196 16.27 23.28 3.28
CA GLU A 196 17.10 24.08 4.21
C GLU A 196 16.34 24.60 5.44
N GLU A 197 15.02 24.78 5.34
CA GLU A 197 14.13 25.11 6.46
C GLU A 197 14.11 24.03 7.57
N LEU A 198 14.23 22.75 7.22
CA LEU A 198 14.32 21.64 8.20
C LEU A 198 15.73 21.54 8.80
N SER A 199 16.76 21.97 8.09
CA SER A 199 18.14 22.01 8.57
C SER A 199 18.39 23.17 9.52
N SER A 200 17.76 24.33 9.28
CA SER A 200 17.87 25.51 10.13
C SER A 200 17.28 25.30 11.53
N ASN A 201 16.15 24.61 11.63
CA ASN A 201 15.54 24.29 12.92
C ASN A 201 16.30 23.22 13.73
N ARG A 202 17.14 22.40 13.08
CA ARG A 202 17.97 21.39 13.76
C ARG A 202 19.26 21.96 14.34
N ASN A 203 19.74 23.10 13.82
CA ASN A 203 20.96 23.77 14.29
C ASN A 203 20.68 24.80 15.42
N LEU A 204 19.44 24.93 15.87
CA LEU A 204 19.05 25.84 16.96
C LEU A 204 18.76 25.09 18.29
N LEU A 205 18.99 23.76 18.32
CA LEU A 205 18.96 22.90 19.51
C LEU A 205 20.33 22.34 19.81
#